data_eb70cd1ebeca1a234a65a715e9069224
#
_entry.id   eb70cd1ebeca1a234a65a715e9069224
#
_cell.length_a   1.000
_cell.length_b   1.000
_cell.length_c   1.000
_cell.angle_alpha   90.00
_cell.angle_beta   90.00
_cell.angle_gamma   90.00
#
_symmetry.space_group_name_H-M   'P 1'
#
loop_
_entity.id
_entity.type
_entity.pdbx_description
1 polymer ?
#
loop_
_entity_poly.entity_id
_entity_poly.type
_entity_poly.pdbx_seq_one_letter_code
_entity_poly.pdbx_strand_id
1 'polypeptide(L)'
;MAIYRIDNETPRIASTAWVADSAEVMGNVVLLEEANVWFASVLRGDTELLQVGRRTNIQDGSIVHADHGFPTVLGDDVSVGHQVMLHGCSIGDGSLIGIQSVILNGARIGRNCL
;
A
#
# COMPACT_ATOMS: atom_id res chain seq x y z
N MET A 1 -2.22 -11.63 -11.11
CA MET A 1 -2.38 -11.07 -9.75
C MET A 1 -3.18 -12.02 -8.88
N ALA A 2 -2.83 -12.11 -7.63
CA ALA A 2 -3.56 -12.92 -6.67
C ALA A 2 -4.32 -11.99 -5.72
N ILE A 3 -5.64 -12.05 -5.81
CA ILE A 3 -6.55 -11.25 -5.00
C ILE A 3 -7.29 -12.21 -4.08
N TYR A 4 -7.18 -12.01 -2.77
CA TYR A 4 -7.77 -12.91 -1.80
C TYR A 4 -8.76 -12.18 -0.91
N ARG A 5 -9.88 -12.85 -0.67
CA ARG A 5 -10.80 -12.47 0.39
C ARG A 5 -10.30 -13.04 1.71
N ILE A 6 -10.33 -12.21 2.76
CA ILE A 6 -10.05 -12.65 4.13
C ILE A 6 -11.27 -12.30 4.98
N ASP A 7 -11.86 -13.29 5.63
CA ASP A 7 -13.14 -13.17 6.33
C ASP A 7 -14.21 -12.60 5.38
N ASN A 8 -14.78 -11.46 5.68
CA ASN A 8 -15.77 -10.81 4.83
C ASN A 8 -15.19 -9.66 4.00
N GLU A 9 -13.88 -9.48 4.02
CA GLU A 9 -13.22 -8.38 3.33
C GLU A 9 -12.58 -8.85 2.02
N THR A 10 -13.02 -8.26 0.93
CA THR A 10 -12.42 -8.44 -0.40
C THR A 10 -11.77 -7.12 -0.80
N PRO A 11 -10.58 -7.14 -1.37
CA PRO A 11 -9.94 -5.90 -1.83
C PRO A 11 -10.85 -5.11 -2.77
N ARG A 12 -10.92 -3.80 -2.55
CA ARG A 12 -11.69 -2.85 -3.36
C ARG A 12 -10.71 -2.13 -4.27
N ILE A 13 -10.71 -2.52 -5.53
CA ILE A 13 -9.71 -2.07 -6.50
C ILE A 13 -10.41 -1.26 -7.58
N ALA A 14 -10.03 0.02 -7.73
CA ALA A 14 -10.56 0.87 -8.78
C ALA A 14 -10.28 0.26 -10.16
N SER A 15 -11.20 0.47 -11.11
CA SER A 15 -11.08 -0.12 -12.45
C SER A 15 -9.82 0.32 -13.20
N THR A 16 -9.28 1.47 -12.86
CA THR A 16 -8.06 2.02 -13.46
C THR A 16 -6.78 1.67 -12.69
N ALA A 17 -6.90 1.00 -11.54
CA ALA A 17 -5.74 0.54 -10.79
C ALA A 17 -5.11 -0.69 -11.47
N TRP A 18 -3.82 -0.86 -11.28
CA TRP A 18 -3.09 -1.99 -11.87
C TRP A 18 -2.34 -2.77 -10.80
N VAL A 19 -2.42 -4.08 -10.87
CA VAL A 19 -1.73 -4.98 -9.96
C VAL A 19 -0.97 -6.02 -10.79
N ALA A 20 0.33 -6.13 -10.56
CA ALA A 20 1.17 -7.11 -11.27
C ALA A 20 0.72 -8.54 -10.97
N ASP A 21 0.92 -9.45 -11.92
CA ASP A 21 0.52 -10.85 -11.77
C ASP A 21 1.15 -11.52 -10.54
N SER A 22 2.37 -11.18 -10.21
CA SER A 22 3.08 -11.75 -9.06
C SER A 22 2.83 -11.02 -7.75
N ALA A 23 2.06 -9.93 -7.75
CA ALA A 23 1.69 -9.24 -6.52
C ALA A 23 0.52 -9.94 -5.83
N GLU A 24 0.51 -9.89 -4.51
CA GLU A 24 -0.52 -10.51 -3.67
C GLU A 24 -1.28 -9.42 -2.92
N VAL A 25 -2.60 -9.33 -3.12
CA VAL A 25 -3.44 -8.32 -2.45
C VAL A 25 -4.59 -9.05 -1.76
N MET A 26 -4.73 -8.85 -0.45
CA MET A 26 -5.69 -9.62 0.31
C MET A 26 -6.36 -8.83 1.42
N GLY A 27 -7.65 -9.09 1.61
CA GLY A 27 -8.42 -8.57 2.73
C GLY A 27 -8.85 -7.11 2.57
N ASN A 28 -8.76 -6.36 3.64
CA ASN A 28 -9.21 -4.97 3.73
C ASN A 28 -8.21 -4.02 3.08
N VAL A 29 -8.19 -4.03 1.76
CA VAL A 29 -7.30 -3.18 0.95
C VAL A 29 -8.14 -2.33 0.01
N VAL A 30 -7.79 -1.05 -0.11
CA VAL A 30 -8.39 -0.12 -1.06
C VAL A 30 -7.30 0.40 -1.98
N LEU A 31 -7.44 0.17 -3.26
CA LEU A 31 -6.60 0.78 -4.30
C LEU A 31 -7.44 1.78 -5.07
N LEU A 32 -7.11 3.06 -4.95
CA LEU A 32 -7.83 4.13 -5.63
C LEU A 32 -7.40 4.23 -7.10
N GLU A 33 -7.99 5.18 -7.83
CA GLU A 33 -7.82 5.31 -9.27
C GLU A 33 -6.35 5.44 -9.66
N GLU A 34 -5.93 4.67 -10.63
CA GLU A 34 -4.58 4.65 -11.19
C GLU A 34 -3.49 4.26 -10.18
N ALA A 35 -3.86 3.76 -8.99
CA ALA A 35 -2.88 3.15 -8.10
C ALA A 35 -2.26 1.93 -8.78
N ASN A 36 -0.98 1.68 -8.53
CA ASN A 36 -0.32 0.55 -9.18
C ASN A 36 0.62 -0.16 -8.22
N VAL A 37 0.55 -1.48 -8.24
CA VAL A 37 1.28 -2.38 -7.34
C VAL A 37 2.12 -3.33 -8.19
N TRP A 38 3.42 -3.30 -7.97
CA TRP A 38 4.39 -3.93 -8.84
C TRP A 38 4.77 -5.34 -8.38
N PHE A 39 5.68 -5.95 -9.12
CA PHE A 39 5.95 -7.39 -9.02
C PHE A 39 6.42 -7.80 -7.63
N ALA A 40 5.92 -8.95 -7.17
CA ALA A 40 6.28 -9.57 -5.89
C ALA A 40 5.95 -8.73 -4.65
N SER A 41 5.16 -7.66 -4.79
CA SER A 41 4.69 -6.90 -3.64
C SER A 41 3.54 -7.62 -2.94
N VAL A 42 3.42 -7.41 -1.62
CA VAL A 42 2.38 -8.04 -0.81
C VAL A 42 1.65 -6.96 0.00
N LEU A 43 0.34 -6.88 -0.18
CA LEU A 43 -0.54 -6.01 0.59
C LEU A 43 -1.48 -6.91 1.39
N ARG A 44 -1.21 -7.05 2.68
CA ARG A 44 -1.98 -7.95 3.54
C ARG A 44 -2.85 -7.17 4.52
N GLY A 45 -4.12 -7.01 4.17
CA GLY A 45 -5.12 -6.33 4.98
C GLY A 45 -5.95 -7.27 5.84
N ASP A 46 -5.28 -8.10 6.64
CA ASP A 46 -5.95 -9.09 7.49
C ASP A 46 -6.26 -8.56 8.90
N THR A 47 -5.66 -7.46 9.29
CA THR A 47 -5.80 -6.90 10.64
C THR A 47 -6.44 -5.53 10.64
N GLU A 48 -6.06 -4.66 9.72
CA GLU A 48 -6.53 -3.28 9.64
C GLU A 48 -6.51 -2.82 8.18
N LEU A 49 -7.13 -1.66 7.90
CA LEU A 49 -7.20 -1.08 6.57
C LEU A 49 -5.81 -0.77 5.99
N LEU A 50 -5.63 -1.12 4.73
CA LEU A 50 -4.54 -0.63 3.89
C LEU A 50 -5.16 0.17 2.73
N GLN A 51 -4.81 1.44 2.61
CA GLN A 51 -5.33 2.28 1.52
C GLN A 51 -4.18 2.87 0.72
N VAL A 52 -4.27 2.74 -0.59
CA VAL A 52 -3.31 3.30 -1.54
C VAL A 52 -4.02 4.37 -2.36
N GLY A 53 -3.53 5.59 -2.27
CA GLY A 53 -4.13 6.76 -2.92
C GLY A 53 -4.02 6.73 -4.45
N ARG A 54 -4.61 7.75 -5.08
CA ARG A 54 -4.65 7.88 -6.54
C ARG A 54 -3.24 8.06 -7.08
N ARG A 55 -2.94 7.41 -8.21
CA ARG A 55 -1.65 7.53 -8.91
C ARG A 55 -0.44 7.23 -8.02
N THR A 56 -0.66 6.51 -6.93
CA THR A 56 0.38 6.07 -6.00
C THR A 56 0.93 4.72 -6.46
N ASN A 57 2.25 4.57 -6.42
CA ASN A 57 2.88 3.33 -6.82
C ASN A 57 3.52 2.63 -5.62
N ILE A 58 3.36 1.32 -5.59
CA ILE A 58 4.05 0.42 -4.66
C ILE A 58 4.99 -0.43 -5.53
N GLN A 59 6.28 -0.17 -5.45
CA GLN A 59 7.23 -0.81 -6.34
C GLN A 59 7.64 -2.20 -5.85
N ASP A 60 8.37 -2.88 -6.70
CA ASP A 60 8.67 -4.31 -6.62
C ASP A 60 9.17 -4.75 -5.24
N GLY A 61 8.63 -5.86 -4.75
CA GLY A 61 9.07 -6.49 -3.51
C GLY A 61 8.71 -5.77 -2.22
N SER A 62 7.85 -4.75 -2.28
CA SER A 62 7.43 -4.02 -1.09
C SER A 62 6.35 -4.78 -0.33
N ILE A 63 6.33 -4.60 0.98
CA ILE A 63 5.38 -5.25 1.88
C ILE A 63 4.59 -4.16 2.60
N VAL A 64 3.27 -4.26 2.57
CA VAL A 64 2.37 -3.35 3.27
C VAL A 64 1.49 -4.17 4.20
N HIS A 65 1.53 -3.84 5.46
CA HIS A 65 0.75 -4.49 6.51
C HIS A 65 0.30 -3.45 7.53
N ALA A 66 -0.39 -3.87 8.57
CA ALA A 66 -0.87 -2.98 9.62
C ALA A 66 -1.15 -3.78 10.89
N ASP A 67 -1.11 -3.11 12.02
CA ASP A 67 -1.57 -3.66 13.28
C ASP A 67 -2.94 -3.08 13.63
N HIS A 68 -3.65 -3.76 14.51
CA HIS A 68 -4.96 -3.32 14.98
C HIS A 68 -4.87 -1.90 15.56
N GLY A 69 -5.68 -0.99 15.08
CA GLY A 69 -5.68 0.42 15.48
C GLY A 69 -4.65 1.29 14.75
N PHE A 70 -3.84 0.70 13.87
CA PHE A 70 -2.83 1.41 13.08
C PHE A 70 -3.02 1.10 11.59
N PRO A 71 -4.00 1.72 10.92
CA PRO A 71 -4.14 1.54 9.48
C PRO A 71 -2.93 2.09 8.74
N THR A 72 -2.65 1.53 7.57
CA THR A 72 -1.62 2.07 6.67
C THR A 72 -2.33 2.82 5.55
N VAL A 73 -2.10 4.13 5.48
CA VAL A 73 -2.78 5.00 4.51
C VAL A 73 -1.76 5.81 3.74
N LEU A 74 -1.73 5.60 2.44
CA LEU A 74 -0.92 6.38 1.53
C LEU A 74 -1.81 7.36 0.79
N GLY A 75 -1.36 8.61 0.71
CA GLY A 75 -2.04 9.65 -0.05
C GLY A 75 -1.92 9.46 -1.55
N ASP A 76 -2.21 10.52 -2.29
CA ASP A 76 -2.16 10.55 -3.74
C ASP A 76 -0.73 10.90 -4.22
N ASP A 77 -0.38 10.44 -5.41
CA ASP A 77 0.89 10.77 -6.06
C ASP A 77 2.13 10.41 -5.20
N VAL A 78 2.02 9.37 -4.40
CA VAL A 78 3.11 8.86 -3.58
C VAL A 78 3.90 7.82 -4.37
N SER A 79 5.22 7.89 -4.28
CA SER A 79 6.10 6.87 -4.85
C SER A 79 6.75 6.07 -3.72
N VAL A 80 6.49 4.78 -3.70
CA VAL A 80 7.12 3.85 -2.75
C VAL A 80 8.15 3.02 -3.49
N GLY A 81 9.40 3.17 -3.12
CA GLY A 81 10.52 2.49 -3.77
C GLY A 81 10.49 0.98 -3.57
N HIS A 82 11.50 0.30 -4.14
CA HIS A 82 11.58 -1.16 -4.08
C HIS A 82 11.89 -1.65 -2.67
N GLN A 83 11.34 -2.82 -2.31
CA GLN A 83 11.63 -3.52 -1.06
C GLN A 83 11.41 -2.65 0.19
N VAL A 84 10.36 -1.83 0.16
CA VAL A 84 9.98 -0.97 1.28
C VAL A 84 9.03 -1.73 2.19
N MET A 85 9.17 -1.54 3.50
CA MET A 85 8.24 -2.05 4.51
C MET A 85 7.40 -0.89 5.05
N LEU A 86 6.09 -0.93 4.81
CA LEU A 86 5.14 0.03 5.39
C LEU A 86 4.22 -0.72 6.34
N HIS A 87 4.16 -0.26 7.57
CA HIS A 87 3.43 -0.97 8.61
C HIS A 87 2.76 -0.01 9.59
N GLY A 88 1.45 0.21 9.42
CA GLY A 88 0.70 1.05 10.34
C GLY A 88 1.06 2.53 10.32
N CYS A 89 1.43 3.05 9.16
CA CYS A 89 1.91 4.42 9.00
C CYS A 89 1.04 5.22 8.03
N SER A 90 1.23 6.53 8.02
CA SER A 90 0.56 7.44 7.09
C SER A 90 1.61 8.15 6.24
N ILE A 91 1.38 8.20 4.93
CA ILE A 91 2.27 8.87 3.98
C ILE A 91 1.45 9.96 3.28
N GLY A 92 1.91 11.21 3.38
CA GLY A 92 1.24 12.36 2.76
C GLY A 92 1.44 12.44 1.26
N ASP A 93 0.55 13.17 0.59
CA ASP A 93 0.53 13.29 -0.86
C ASP A 93 1.87 13.75 -1.42
N GLY A 94 2.27 13.20 -2.56
CA GLY A 94 3.44 13.62 -3.30
C GLY A 94 4.79 13.22 -2.71
N SER A 95 4.79 12.43 -1.64
CA SER A 95 6.04 12.01 -1.00
C SER A 95 6.70 10.84 -1.73
N LEU A 96 8.00 10.74 -1.59
CA LEU A 96 8.78 9.61 -2.11
C LEU A 96 9.44 8.87 -0.95
N ILE A 97 9.18 7.59 -0.86
CA ILE A 97 9.79 6.70 0.12
C ILE A 97 10.92 5.94 -0.57
N GLY A 98 12.13 6.15 -0.08
CA GLY A 98 13.31 5.57 -0.70
C GLY A 98 13.38 4.04 -0.61
N ILE A 99 14.17 3.45 -1.48
CA ILE A 99 14.39 2.00 -1.55
C ILE A 99 14.79 1.43 -0.20
N GLN A 100 14.19 0.31 0.20
CA GLN A 100 14.49 -0.44 1.43
C GLN A 100 14.20 0.34 2.72
N SER A 101 13.37 1.37 2.66
CA SER A 101 12.91 2.06 3.86
C SER A 101 12.00 1.18 4.69
N VAL A 102 12.00 1.41 6.00
CA VAL A 102 11.11 0.76 6.95
C VAL A 102 10.38 1.83 7.74
N ILE A 103 9.05 1.84 7.66
CA ILE A 103 8.21 2.83 8.35
C ILE A 103 7.17 2.07 9.15
N LEU A 104 7.14 2.28 10.46
CA LEU A 104 6.40 1.45 11.40
C LEU A 104 5.22 2.20 12.05
N ASN A 105 4.50 1.52 12.93
CA ASN A 105 3.25 1.95 13.52
C ASN A 105 3.27 3.37 14.06
N GLY A 106 2.27 4.15 13.66
CA GLY A 106 2.08 5.51 14.14
C GLY A 106 2.97 6.56 13.49
N ALA A 107 3.93 6.15 12.65
CA ALA A 107 4.78 7.11 11.95
C ALA A 107 3.95 7.89 10.91
N ARG A 108 4.28 9.15 10.74
CA ARG A 108 3.63 10.04 9.77
C ARG A 108 4.67 10.73 8.93
N ILE A 109 4.60 10.51 7.64
CA ILE A 109 5.39 11.23 6.66
C ILE A 109 4.48 12.31 6.07
N GLY A 110 4.93 13.55 6.10
CA GLY A 110 4.17 14.67 5.58
C GLY A 110 4.04 14.66 4.06
N ARG A 111 3.46 15.74 3.52
CA ARG A 111 3.31 15.91 2.08
C ARG A 111 4.63 16.32 1.45
N ASN A 112 4.86 15.88 0.22
CA ASN A 112 6.02 16.27 -0.60
C ASN A 112 7.36 16.06 0.12
N CYS A 113 7.48 14.99 0.89
CA CYS A 113 8.72 14.62 1.58
C CYS A 113 9.54 13.64 0.74
N LEU A 114 10.83 13.64 0.99
CA LEU A 114 11.77 12.71 0.38
C LEU A 114 12.51 11.97 1.48
#